data_2cc5a92e7107098899aa14b362069b28
#
_entry.id   2cc5a92e7107098899aa14b362069b28
#
_cell.length_a   1.000
_cell.length_b   1.000
_cell.length_c   1.000
_cell.angle_alpha   90.00
_cell.angle_beta   90.00
_cell.angle_gamma   90.00
#
_symmetry.space_group_name_H-M   'P 1'
#
loop_
_entity.id
_entity.type
_entity.pdbx_description
1 polymer ?
#
loop_
_entity_poly.entity_id
_entity_poly.type
_entity_poly.pdbx_seq_one_letter_code
_entity_poly.pdbx_strand_id
1 'polypeptide(L)'
;MRIIFMGTPEFAVPTLDALVQAGHTIVAAYSQPPRPGGRRGKALTPSPVHARAHDLGIDVRTPLSFRKEPEAVAAFAALDADVAVVAAYGLILPVSVLEAPRLGCLNVHASLLPRWRGAAPIQRAILAGDRETGVGIMQMEAGLDTGPVRLEGRTPVDGKTAGELTAELAAIGARLMVRVLADPEAHPPVTQREDGVTYASKIDKAETRLDFTQPAEQVERQIRAFNPPGAWFEHGGERIRVLDASIRHPSESWGLSSGSDQLAAKDSSESGDGGVVVDGELTIACATGAIRPTRVQRAGRGVVTTHELLNGFPIPPGTQL
;
A
#
# COMPACT_ATOMS: atom_id res chain seq x y z
N MET A 1 21.16 -17.56 12.60
CA MET A 1 20.01 -17.73 13.51
C MET A 1 18.98 -18.67 12.90
N ARG A 2 18.20 -19.34 13.74
CA ARG A 2 16.99 -20.08 13.39
C ARG A 2 15.81 -19.10 13.37
N ILE A 3 15.15 -18.94 12.25
CA ILE A 3 14.12 -17.91 12.06
C ILE A 3 12.81 -18.54 11.62
N ILE A 4 11.70 -18.16 12.24
CA ILE A 4 10.37 -18.35 11.69
C ILE A 4 10.04 -17.11 10.88
N PHE A 5 9.72 -17.25 9.60
CA PHE A 5 9.28 -16.13 8.76
C PHE A 5 7.75 -16.09 8.68
N MET A 6 7.15 -14.89 8.82
CA MET A 6 5.69 -14.73 8.79
C MET A 6 5.33 -13.59 7.83
N GLY A 7 4.72 -13.92 6.70
CA GLY A 7 4.37 -12.92 5.69
C GLY A 7 3.34 -13.44 4.69
N THR A 8 2.69 -12.52 3.97
CA THR A 8 1.68 -12.91 2.98
C THR A 8 1.88 -12.25 1.63
N PRO A 9 1.89 -10.89 1.48
CA PRO A 9 1.96 -10.21 0.19
C PRO A 9 3.39 -10.11 -0.33
N GLU A 10 3.51 -9.60 -1.56
CA GLU A 10 4.78 -9.32 -2.25
C GLU A 10 5.74 -8.46 -1.42
N PHE A 11 5.24 -7.52 -0.63
CA PHE A 11 6.02 -6.69 0.29
C PHE A 11 6.95 -7.49 1.22
N ALA A 12 6.54 -8.70 1.60
CA ALA A 12 7.30 -9.53 2.55
C ALA A 12 8.40 -10.36 1.87
N VAL A 13 8.30 -10.62 0.57
CA VAL A 13 9.23 -11.50 -0.18
C VAL A 13 10.68 -11.02 -0.12
N PRO A 14 11.00 -9.71 -0.34
CA PRO A 14 12.38 -9.24 -0.25
C PRO A 14 13.03 -9.47 1.13
N THR A 15 12.25 -9.42 2.20
CA THR A 15 12.76 -9.71 3.56
C THR A 15 13.09 -11.20 3.71
N LEU A 16 12.22 -12.11 3.23
CA LEU A 16 12.50 -13.54 3.23
C LEU A 16 13.80 -13.86 2.45
N ASP A 17 13.91 -13.33 1.24
CA ASP A 17 15.08 -13.54 0.38
C ASP A 17 16.38 -13.02 1.04
N ALA A 18 16.33 -11.82 1.61
CA ALA A 18 17.48 -11.22 2.28
C ALA A 18 17.95 -12.03 3.50
N LEU A 19 17.02 -12.60 4.27
CA LEU A 19 17.35 -13.45 5.41
C LEU A 19 18.03 -14.76 4.95
N VAL A 20 17.54 -15.41 3.90
CA VAL A 20 18.15 -16.60 3.32
C VAL A 20 19.55 -16.28 2.76
N GLN A 21 19.70 -15.17 2.02
CA GLN A 21 20.97 -14.71 1.47
C GLN A 21 22.00 -14.36 2.55
N ALA A 22 21.53 -13.86 3.71
CA ALA A 22 22.39 -13.59 4.86
C ALA A 22 22.82 -14.85 5.63
N GLY A 23 22.43 -16.05 5.15
CA GLY A 23 22.83 -17.34 5.74
C GLY A 23 22.04 -17.73 6.97
N HIS A 24 20.86 -17.13 7.22
CA HIS A 24 19.98 -17.57 8.29
C HIS A 24 19.21 -18.83 7.89
N THR A 25 18.90 -19.67 8.87
CA THR A 25 18.08 -20.87 8.67
C THR A 25 16.61 -20.53 8.87
N ILE A 26 15.83 -20.51 7.81
CA ILE A 26 14.37 -20.34 7.93
C ILE A 26 13.75 -21.70 8.24
N VAL A 27 13.36 -21.90 9.51
CA VAL A 27 12.85 -23.19 9.99
C VAL A 27 11.41 -23.47 9.56
N ALA A 28 10.61 -22.45 9.32
CA ALA A 28 9.31 -22.50 8.67
C ALA A 28 8.89 -21.12 8.17
N ALA A 29 8.06 -21.08 7.14
CA ALA A 29 7.37 -19.88 6.68
C ALA A 29 5.87 -19.98 7.01
N TYR A 30 5.32 -18.94 7.60
CA TYR A 30 3.89 -18.82 7.89
C TYR A 30 3.26 -17.80 6.93
N SER A 31 2.17 -18.20 6.29
CA SER A 31 1.42 -17.34 5.38
C SER A 31 -0.08 -17.55 5.55
N GLN A 32 -0.88 -16.61 5.03
CA GLN A 32 -2.32 -16.86 4.94
C GLN A 32 -2.60 -18.01 3.96
N PRO A 33 -3.68 -18.78 4.18
CA PRO A 33 -4.05 -19.89 3.30
C PRO A 33 -4.24 -19.42 1.86
N PRO A 34 -4.01 -20.30 0.86
CA PRO A 34 -4.33 -20.02 -0.53
C PRO A 34 -5.78 -19.58 -0.70
N ARG A 35 -6.00 -18.58 -1.54
CA ARG A 35 -7.33 -18.02 -1.81
C ARG A 35 -7.75 -18.27 -3.24
N PRO A 36 -9.07 -18.38 -3.52
CA PRO A 36 -9.55 -18.41 -4.89
C PRO A 36 -9.05 -17.19 -5.67
N GLY A 37 -8.31 -17.43 -6.76
CA GLY A 37 -7.69 -16.40 -7.59
C GLY A 37 -7.83 -16.72 -9.09
N GLY A 38 -7.41 -15.76 -9.94
CA GLY A 38 -7.43 -15.87 -11.40
C GLY A 38 -8.75 -15.49 -12.04
N ARG A 39 -8.74 -15.33 -13.38
CA ARG A 39 -9.88 -14.86 -14.19
C ARG A 39 -11.16 -15.70 -14.06
N ARG A 40 -11.08 -16.95 -13.63
CA ARG A 40 -12.21 -17.87 -13.42
C ARG A 40 -12.49 -18.22 -11.97
N GLY A 41 -11.74 -17.65 -11.00
CA GLY A 41 -12.01 -17.69 -9.55
C GLY A 41 -12.04 -19.07 -8.88
N LYS A 42 -11.64 -20.16 -9.57
CA LYS A 42 -11.79 -21.54 -9.07
C LYS A 42 -10.49 -22.17 -8.58
N ALA A 43 -9.33 -21.72 -9.04
CA ALA A 43 -8.06 -22.27 -8.60
C ALA A 43 -7.59 -21.58 -7.31
N LEU A 44 -7.19 -22.36 -6.31
CA LEU A 44 -6.54 -21.83 -5.13
C LEU A 44 -5.13 -21.33 -5.52
N THR A 45 -4.88 -20.06 -5.31
CA THR A 45 -3.59 -19.44 -5.60
C THR A 45 -2.84 -19.21 -4.27
N PRO A 46 -1.62 -19.73 -4.11
CA PRO A 46 -0.79 -19.45 -2.96
C PRO A 46 -0.46 -17.96 -2.90
N SER A 47 -0.16 -17.47 -1.69
CA SER A 47 0.35 -16.10 -1.52
C SER A 47 1.76 -15.98 -2.11
N PRO A 48 2.25 -14.75 -2.40
CA PRO A 48 3.63 -14.54 -2.84
C PRO A 48 4.68 -15.17 -1.91
N VAL A 49 4.52 -15.00 -0.59
CA VAL A 49 5.43 -15.61 0.39
C VAL A 49 5.34 -17.14 0.36
N HIS A 50 4.13 -17.71 0.26
CA HIS A 50 3.95 -19.17 0.17
C HIS A 50 4.67 -19.72 -1.08
N ALA A 51 4.45 -19.11 -2.24
CA ALA A 51 5.11 -19.53 -3.47
C ALA A 51 6.64 -19.43 -3.34
N ARG A 52 7.14 -18.29 -2.85
CA ARG A 52 8.57 -18.08 -2.72
C ARG A 52 9.24 -19.03 -1.71
N ALA A 53 8.60 -19.27 -0.56
CA ALA A 53 9.10 -20.21 0.44
C ALA A 53 9.15 -21.64 -0.11
N HIS A 54 8.13 -22.05 -0.88
CA HIS A 54 8.12 -23.35 -1.55
C HIS A 54 9.30 -23.49 -2.54
N ASP A 55 9.56 -22.45 -3.35
CA ASP A 55 10.69 -22.43 -4.29
C ASP A 55 12.06 -22.54 -3.59
N LEU A 56 12.13 -22.03 -2.35
CA LEU A 56 13.33 -22.11 -1.49
C LEU A 56 13.42 -23.44 -0.71
N GLY A 57 12.46 -24.34 -0.85
CA GLY A 57 12.42 -25.61 -0.10
C GLY A 57 12.09 -25.44 1.38
N ILE A 58 11.46 -24.34 1.77
CA ILE A 58 11.08 -24.02 3.15
C ILE A 58 9.68 -24.58 3.44
N ASP A 59 9.50 -25.25 4.60
CA ASP A 59 8.18 -25.71 5.07
C ASP A 59 7.21 -24.54 5.22
N VAL A 60 6.03 -24.64 4.60
CA VAL A 60 5.01 -23.57 4.63
C VAL A 60 3.81 -23.99 5.46
N ARG A 61 3.46 -23.18 6.44
CA ARG A 61 2.33 -23.36 7.34
C ARG A 61 1.30 -22.28 7.18
N THR A 62 0.02 -22.67 7.12
CA THR A 62 -1.08 -21.74 6.83
C THR A 62 -2.23 -21.87 7.82
N PRO A 63 -2.02 -21.62 9.13
CA PRO A 63 -3.09 -21.66 10.11
C PRO A 63 -4.14 -20.58 9.79
N LEU A 64 -5.40 -20.87 10.09
CA LEU A 64 -6.47 -19.90 9.94
C LEU A 64 -6.48 -18.88 11.09
N SER A 65 -6.07 -19.30 12.28
CA SER A 65 -6.07 -18.44 13.47
C SER A 65 -5.28 -19.09 14.62
N PHE A 66 -4.24 -18.44 15.10
CA PHE A 66 -3.56 -18.86 16.34
C PHE A 66 -4.45 -18.80 17.59
N ARG A 67 -5.50 -17.97 17.61
CA ARG A 67 -6.43 -17.88 18.74
C ARG A 67 -7.38 -19.07 18.82
N LYS A 68 -7.71 -19.67 17.67
CA LYS A 68 -8.70 -20.75 17.57
C LYS A 68 -8.06 -22.14 17.41
N GLU A 69 -6.76 -22.19 17.14
CA GLU A 69 -5.99 -23.38 16.85
C GLU A 69 -4.82 -23.51 17.85
N PRO A 70 -5.06 -24.00 19.08
CA PRO A 70 -4.00 -24.17 20.08
C PRO A 70 -2.84 -25.06 19.60
N GLU A 71 -3.15 -26.05 18.75
CA GLU A 71 -2.16 -26.92 18.11
C GLU A 71 -1.20 -26.14 17.19
N ALA A 72 -1.68 -25.09 16.53
CA ALA A 72 -0.82 -24.21 15.72
C ALA A 72 0.15 -23.42 16.61
N VAL A 73 -0.28 -22.99 17.81
CA VAL A 73 0.60 -22.33 18.79
C VAL A 73 1.66 -23.30 19.30
N ALA A 74 1.27 -24.53 19.67
CA ALA A 74 2.21 -25.56 20.12
C ALA A 74 3.23 -25.93 19.03
N ALA A 75 2.74 -26.11 17.79
CA ALA A 75 3.60 -26.40 16.64
C ALA A 75 4.55 -25.24 16.29
N PHE A 76 4.13 -23.98 16.52
CA PHE A 76 4.99 -22.79 16.36
C PHE A 76 6.11 -22.78 17.42
N ALA A 77 5.77 -22.98 18.68
CA ALA A 77 6.75 -23.00 19.78
C ALA A 77 7.75 -24.16 19.64
N ALA A 78 7.29 -25.32 19.16
CA ALA A 78 8.13 -26.50 18.96
C ALA A 78 9.21 -26.33 17.88
N LEU A 79 9.16 -25.26 17.06
CA LEU A 79 10.22 -24.94 16.09
C LEU A 79 11.51 -24.45 16.73
N ASP A 80 11.47 -24.06 18.00
CA ASP A 80 12.63 -23.59 18.78
C ASP A 80 13.47 -22.57 18.01
N ALA A 81 12.81 -21.49 17.58
CA ALA A 81 13.43 -20.43 16.80
C ALA A 81 14.07 -19.37 17.68
N ASP A 82 15.16 -18.75 17.20
CA ASP A 82 15.76 -17.61 17.86
C ASP A 82 14.85 -16.38 17.81
N VAL A 83 14.20 -16.16 16.66
CA VAL A 83 13.35 -14.99 16.41
C VAL A 83 12.27 -15.34 15.39
N ALA A 84 11.13 -14.68 15.47
CA ALA A 84 10.16 -14.65 14.37
C ALA A 84 10.25 -13.30 13.65
N VAL A 85 10.39 -13.30 12.33
CA VAL A 85 10.38 -12.12 11.48
C VAL A 85 9.03 -12.01 10.79
N VAL A 86 8.34 -10.91 11.02
CA VAL A 86 6.98 -10.65 10.54
C VAL A 86 7.00 -9.53 9.51
N ALA A 87 6.34 -9.71 8.38
CA ALA A 87 6.14 -8.67 7.38
C ALA A 87 4.74 -8.83 6.75
N ALA A 88 3.82 -7.95 7.06
CA ALA A 88 2.45 -7.95 6.53
C ALA A 88 1.78 -9.35 6.56
N TYR A 89 1.85 -10.06 7.67
CA TYR A 89 1.31 -11.42 7.80
C TYR A 89 -0.23 -11.45 7.79
N GLY A 90 -0.85 -10.48 8.48
CA GLY A 90 -2.29 -10.27 8.42
C GLY A 90 -3.13 -11.11 9.37
N LEU A 91 -2.53 -11.83 10.32
CA LEU A 91 -3.21 -12.47 11.45
C LEU A 91 -2.73 -11.86 12.77
N ILE A 92 -3.64 -11.83 13.75
CA ILE A 92 -3.32 -11.40 15.12
C ILE A 92 -2.51 -12.52 15.81
N LEU A 93 -1.36 -12.15 16.35
CA LEU A 93 -0.50 -13.04 17.11
C LEU A 93 -0.83 -12.91 18.61
N PRO A 94 -1.22 -14.02 19.29
CA PRO A 94 -1.39 -13.99 20.74
C PRO A 94 -0.03 -13.91 21.46
N VAL A 95 -0.04 -13.50 22.71
CA VAL A 95 1.16 -13.35 23.54
C VAL A 95 2.01 -14.64 23.53
N SER A 96 1.38 -15.80 23.58
CA SER A 96 2.08 -17.10 23.53
C SER A 96 2.88 -17.34 22.23
N VAL A 97 2.50 -16.70 21.12
CA VAL A 97 3.27 -16.72 19.86
C VAL A 97 4.34 -15.61 19.87
N LEU A 98 4.01 -14.42 20.40
CA LEU A 98 4.95 -13.30 20.48
C LEU A 98 6.18 -13.61 21.35
N GLU A 99 5.99 -14.37 22.43
CA GLU A 99 7.02 -14.71 23.40
C GLU A 99 7.70 -16.06 23.16
N ALA A 100 7.21 -16.88 22.21
CA ALA A 100 7.77 -18.20 21.96
C ALA A 100 9.22 -18.18 21.44
N PRO A 101 9.62 -17.32 20.49
CA PRO A 101 11.01 -17.23 20.08
C PRO A 101 11.85 -16.48 21.14
N ARG A 102 13.11 -16.88 21.31
CA ARG A 102 14.02 -16.32 22.31
C ARG A 102 14.16 -14.79 22.26
N LEU A 103 14.18 -14.21 21.06
CA LEU A 103 14.22 -12.77 20.81
C LEU A 103 12.84 -12.17 20.49
N GLY A 104 11.78 -12.94 20.67
CA GLY A 104 10.41 -12.56 20.35
C GLY A 104 10.15 -12.43 18.85
N CYS A 105 9.21 -11.55 18.50
CA CYS A 105 8.82 -11.28 17.12
C CYS A 105 9.24 -9.88 16.70
N LEU A 106 9.90 -9.76 15.54
CA LEU A 106 10.29 -8.49 14.93
C LEU A 106 9.43 -8.23 13.69
N ASN A 107 8.84 -7.06 13.59
CA ASN A 107 8.00 -6.68 12.45
C ASN A 107 8.69 -5.65 11.55
N VAL A 108 8.59 -5.86 10.24
CA VAL A 108 8.90 -4.84 9.22
C VAL A 108 7.65 -4.00 9.01
N HIS A 109 7.58 -2.84 9.69
CA HIS A 109 6.42 -1.96 9.63
C HIS A 109 6.66 -0.81 8.65
N ALA A 110 5.76 -0.63 7.67
CA ALA A 110 5.94 0.30 6.55
C ALA A 110 5.52 1.74 6.90
N SER A 111 5.96 2.26 8.05
CA SER A 111 5.87 3.67 8.43
C SER A 111 6.97 4.07 9.41
N LEU A 112 7.09 5.36 9.67
CA LEU A 112 7.90 5.94 10.75
C LEU A 112 7.02 6.03 11.99
N LEU A 113 7.06 4.99 12.84
CA LEU A 113 6.29 4.94 14.08
C LEU A 113 6.68 6.09 15.04
N PRO A 114 5.73 6.66 15.78
CA PRO A 114 4.37 6.19 16.04
C PRO A 114 3.31 6.61 15.00
N ARG A 115 3.72 7.23 13.87
CA ARG A 115 2.80 7.60 12.82
C ARG A 115 2.38 6.38 11.99
N TRP A 116 1.10 6.29 11.68
CA TRP A 116 0.50 5.25 10.82
C TRP A 116 0.60 3.82 11.38
N ARG A 117 0.29 3.63 12.68
CA ARG A 117 0.04 2.30 13.23
C ARG A 117 -1.14 1.65 12.50
N GLY A 118 -1.03 0.38 12.08
CA GLY A 118 -2.14 -0.36 11.47
C GLY A 118 -1.90 -0.87 10.06
N ALA A 119 -3.00 -1.06 9.30
CA ALA A 119 -3.02 -1.97 8.15
C ALA A 119 -2.56 -1.37 6.81
N ALA A 120 -2.63 -0.04 6.62
CA ALA A 120 -2.39 0.61 5.32
C ALA A 120 -1.50 1.87 5.43
N PRO A 121 -0.33 1.80 6.10
CA PRO A 121 0.49 2.98 6.37
C PRO A 121 0.95 3.70 5.11
N ILE A 122 1.30 2.98 4.05
CA ILE A 122 1.80 3.55 2.79
C ILE A 122 0.73 4.42 2.12
N GLN A 123 -0.48 3.87 1.96
CA GLN A 123 -1.59 4.60 1.35
C GLN A 123 -1.98 5.82 2.18
N ARG A 124 -2.02 5.68 3.50
CA ARG A 124 -2.39 6.78 4.40
C ARG A 124 -1.35 7.91 4.39
N ALA A 125 -0.06 7.59 4.29
CA ALA A 125 0.99 8.59 4.15
C ALA A 125 0.84 9.41 2.86
N ILE A 126 0.55 8.77 1.72
CA ILE A 126 0.31 9.46 0.44
C ILE A 126 -0.95 10.34 0.52
N LEU A 127 -2.07 9.78 1.01
CA LEU A 127 -3.35 10.51 1.14
C LEU A 127 -3.22 11.73 2.04
N ALA A 128 -2.46 11.64 3.12
CA ALA A 128 -2.22 12.76 4.03
C ALA A 128 -1.26 13.81 3.44
N GLY A 129 -0.57 13.51 2.36
CA GLY A 129 0.43 14.39 1.76
C GLY A 129 1.71 14.48 2.58
N ASP A 130 2.08 13.42 3.26
CA ASP A 130 3.35 13.33 3.96
C ASP A 130 4.49 13.53 2.97
N ARG A 131 5.48 14.33 3.33
CA ARG A 131 6.66 14.55 2.47
C ARG A 131 7.64 13.38 2.53
N GLU A 132 7.66 12.69 3.69
CA GLU A 132 8.55 11.58 3.98
C GLU A 132 7.76 10.46 4.63
N THR A 133 8.12 9.23 4.32
CA THR A 133 7.70 8.01 5.01
C THR A 133 8.91 7.13 5.28
N GLY A 134 8.69 5.91 5.73
CA GLY A 134 9.80 5.01 5.99
C GLY A 134 9.35 3.62 6.40
N VAL A 135 10.30 2.87 6.92
CA VAL A 135 10.05 1.55 7.48
C VAL A 135 10.82 1.40 8.79
N GLY A 136 10.17 0.84 9.80
CA GLY A 136 10.76 0.52 11.10
C GLY A 136 10.85 -0.98 11.34
N ILE A 137 11.96 -1.43 11.94
CA ILE A 137 12.06 -2.75 12.54
C ILE A 137 11.60 -2.62 14.00
N MET A 138 10.42 -3.15 14.27
CA MET A 138 9.73 -2.99 15.56
C MET A 138 9.67 -4.34 16.29
N GLN A 139 9.95 -4.31 17.60
CA GLN A 139 9.66 -5.43 18.50
C GLN A 139 8.14 -5.52 18.67
N MET A 140 7.54 -6.68 18.38
CA MET A 140 6.09 -6.82 18.52
C MET A 140 5.67 -7.05 19.97
N GLU A 141 4.53 -6.44 20.31
CA GLU A 141 3.86 -6.55 21.60
C GLU A 141 2.36 -6.78 21.39
N ALA A 142 1.61 -6.93 22.47
CA ALA A 142 0.17 -7.20 22.42
C ALA A 142 -0.68 -6.05 21.81
N GLY A 143 -0.13 -4.83 21.72
CA GLY A 143 -0.80 -3.66 21.14
C GLY A 143 -0.66 -3.59 19.62
N LEU A 144 -1.53 -2.81 18.99
CA LEU A 144 -1.48 -2.55 17.54
C LEU A 144 -0.28 -1.64 17.22
N ASP A 145 0.82 -2.23 16.77
CA ASP A 145 2.06 -1.55 16.36
C ASP A 145 2.59 -0.56 17.42
N THR A 146 2.46 -0.93 18.72
CA THR A 146 2.87 -0.11 19.86
C THR A 146 4.28 -0.40 20.35
N GLY A 147 4.85 -1.52 19.95
CA GLY A 147 6.13 -1.99 20.44
C GLY A 147 7.30 -1.09 20.07
N PRO A 148 8.43 -1.18 20.78
CA PRO A 148 9.58 -0.32 20.57
C PRO A 148 10.26 -0.60 19.22
N VAL A 149 10.86 0.45 18.65
CA VAL A 149 11.54 0.42 17.35
C VAL A 149 13.04 0.24 17.54
N ARG A 150 13.64 -0.66 16.78
CA ARG A 150 15.08 -0.96 16.83
C ARG A 150 15.89 -0.17 15.79
N LEU A 151 15.33 0.02 14.61
CA LEU A 151 15.98 0.69 13.49
C LEU A 151 14.95 1.23 12.51
N GLU A 152 15.22 2.40 11.94
CA GLU A 152 14.36 3.02 10.91
C GLU A 152 15.14 3.34 9.64
N GLY A 153 14.43 3.33 8.52
CA GLY A 153 14.89 3.85 7.25
C GLY A 153 13.84 4.75 6.63
N ARG A 154 14.27 5.83 6.00
CA ARG A 154 13.43 6.91 5.49
C ARG A 154 13.51 7.02 3.99
N THR A 155 12.43 7.50 3.37
CA THR A 155 12.38 7.82 1.94
C THR A 155 11.36 8.94 1.69
N PRO A 156 11.59 9.84 0.71
CA PRO A 156 10.60 10.82 0.31
C PRO A 156 9.39 10.12 -0.36
N VAL A 157 8.20 10.69 -0.14
CA VAL A 157 6.95 10.24 -0.77
C VAL A 157 6.78 10.81 -2.18
N ASP A 158 7.39 11.95 -2.45
CA ASP A 158 7.27 12.80 -3.64
C ASP A 158 6.90 12.07 -4.95
N GLY A 159 5.73 12.37 -5.51
CA GLY A 159 5.28 11.87 -6.82
C GLY A 159 5.12 10.33 -6.92
N LYS A 160 5.57 9.56 -5.93
CA LYS A 160 5.53 8.10 -5.97
C LYS A 160 4.13 7.56 -5.75
N THR A 161 3.82 6.49 -6.45
CA THR A 161 2.62 5.68 -6.22
C THR A 161 2.79 4.76 -5.02
N ALA A 162 1.67 4.23 -4.50
CA ALA A 162 1.72 3.22 -3.44
C ALA A 162 2.48 1.95 -3.86
N GLY A 163 2.43 1.58 -5.14
CA GLY A 163 3.20 0.44 -5.67
C GLY A 163 4.70 0.67 -5.61
N GLU A 164 5.17 1.83 -6.06
CA GLU A 164 6.59 2.22 -6.02
C GLU A 164 7.12 2.31 -4.60
N LEU A 165 6.37 2.98 -3.71
CA LEU A 165 6.74 3.06 -2.29
C LEU A 165 6.73 1.69 -1.61
N THR A 166 5.77 0.81 -1.95
CA THR A 166 5.73 -0.56 -1.42
C THR A 166 7.00 -1.33 -1.77
N ALA A 167 7.44 -1.27 -3.03
CA ALA A 167 8.66 -1.94 -3.48
C ALA A 167 9.91 -1.37 -2.81
N GLU A 168 10.00 -0.04 -2.72
CA GLU A 168 11.13 0.65 -2.11
C GLU A 168 11.23 0.36 -0.60
N LEU A 169 10.12 0.49 0.14
CA LEU A 169 10.08 0.21 1.57
C LEU A 169 10.33 -1.26 1.90
N ALA A 170 9.87 -2.20 1.05
CA ALA A 170 10.18 -3.61 1.17
C ALA A 170 11.69 -3.86 1.08
N ALA A 171 12.37 -3.23 0.12
CA ALA A 171 13.82 -3.35 -0.04
C ALA A 171 14.60 -2.70 1.12
N ILE A 172 14.15 -1.53 1.61
CA ILE A 172 14.73 -0.89 2.80
C ILE A 172 14.53 -1.79 4.03
N GLY A 173 13.32 -2.27 4.27
CA GLY A 173 12.97 -3.12 5.41
C GLY A 173 13.79 -4.42 5.44
N ALA A 174 13.97 -5.05 4.28
CA ALA A 174 14.80 -6.24 4.15
C ALA A 174 16.25 -5.99 4.61
N ARG A 175 16.87 -4.90 4.15
CA ARG A 175 18.25 -4.52 4.56
C ARG A 175 18.35 -4.21 6.06
N LEU A 176 17.36 -3.47 6.60
CA LEU A 176 17.34 -3.13 8.02
C LEU A 176 17.15 -4.37 8.89
N MET A 177 16.29 -5.30 8.50
CA MET A 177 16.07 -6.53 9.25
C MET A 177 17.36 -7.36 9.33
N VAL A 178 18.06 -7.57 8.21
CA VAL A 178 19.35 -8.27 8.20
C VAL A 178 20.36 -7.55 9.10
N ARG A 179 20.41 -6.22 9.07
CA ARG A 179 21.30 -5.43 9.92
C ARG A 179 20.99 -5.60 11.41
N VAL A 180 19.71 -5.55 11.79
CA VAL A 180 19.28 -5.76 13.19
C VAL A 180 19.63 -7.16 13.67
N LEU A 181 19.45 -8.19 12.83
CA LEU A 181 19.73 -9.57 13.20
C LEU A 181 21.22 -9.91 13.21
N ALA A 182 22.05 -9.17 12.47
CA ALA A 182 23.48 -9.34 12.51
C ALA A 182 24.08 -8.91 13.86
N ASP A 183 23.53 -7.85 14.46
CA ASP A 183 23.93 -7.34 15.79
C ASP A 183 22.73 -6.73 16.52
N PRO A 184 21.91 -7.58 17.19
CA PRO A 184 20.73 -7.11 17.91
C PRO A 184 21.04 -6.19 19.09
N GLU A 185 22.25 -6.30 19.68
CA GLU A 185 22.69 -5.49 20.82
C GLU A 185 23.07 -4.07 20.39
N ALA A 186 23.63 -3.89 19.20
CA ALA A 186 23.88 -2.58 18.61
C ALA A 186 22.61 -1.82 18.23
N HIS A 187 21.47 -2.51 18.16
CA HIS A 187 20.16 -1.95 17.84
C HIS A 187 19.15 -2.23 18.95
N PRO A 188 19.33 -1.62 20.14
CA PRO A 188 18.43 -1.81 21.27
C PRO A 188 17.02 -1.27 20.92
N PRO A 189 15.95 -1.86 21.48
CA PRO A 189 14.59 -1.39 21.27
C PRO A 189 14.38 -0.03 21.97
N VAL A 190 13.92 0.97 21.21
CA VAL A 190 13.60 2.32 21.69
C VAL A 190 12.10 2.50 21.75
N THR A 191 11.56 2.82 22.92
CA THR A 191 10.13 3.05 23.11
C THR A 191 9.63 4.16 22.17
N GLN A 192 8.48 3.93 21.54
CA GLN A 192 7.85 4.93 20.69
C GLN A 192 7.43 6.16 21.52
N ARG A 193 7.49 7.33 20.90
CA ARG A 193 6.98 8.56 21.51
C ARG A 193 5.47 8.49 21.69
N GLU A 194 4.93 9.19 22.67
CA GLU A 194 3.48 9.28 22.90
C GLU A 194 2.82 10.30 21.96
N ASP A 195 3.57 11.34 21.58
CA ASP A 195 3.13 12.35 20.62
C ASP A 195 3.27 11.87 19.16
N GLY A 196 2.38 12.36 18.28
CA GLY A 196 2.39 12.02 16.84
C GLY A 196 1.79 10.67 16.49
N VAL A 197 1.15 9.99 17.43
CA VAL A 197 0.42 8.73 17.15
C VAL A 197 -0.71 8.97 16.18
N THR A 198 -0.70 8.24 15.07
CA THR A 198 -1.80 8.19 14.11
C THR A 198 -2.06 6.75 13.67
N TYR A 199 -3.27 6.50 13.13
CA TYR A 199 -3.68 5.16 12.75
C TYR A 199 -3.95 5.06 11.25
N ALA A 200 -3.45 3.98 10.65
CA ALA A 200 -3.63 3.62 9.24
C ALA A 200 -4.70 2.54 9.13
N SER A 201 -5.96 2.95 9.14
CA SER A 201 -7.08 2.03 8.92
C SER A 201 -6.97 1.35 7.56
N LYS A 202 -7.46 0.11 7.48
CA LYS A 202 -7.57 -0.62 6.22
C LYS A 202 -8.34 0.21 5.19
N ILE A 203 -7.88 0.19 3.94
CA ILE A 203 -8.55 0.90 2.84
C ILE A 203 -9.90 0.23 2.54
N ASP A 204 -10.96 1.03 2.53
CA ASP A 204 -12.26 0.62 2.03
C ASP A 204 -12.28 0.74 0.50
N LYS A 205 -13.04 -0.14 -0.16
CA LYS A 205 -13.21 -0.09 -1.62
C LYS A 205 -13.89 1.20 -2.09
N ALA A 206 -14.75 1.78 -1.26
CA ALA A 206 -15.41 3.05 -1.57
C ALA A 206 -14.40 4.21 -1.68
N GLU A 207 -13.32 4.20 -0.87
CA GLU A 207 -12.28 5.22 -0.92
C GLU A 207 -11.52 5.26 -2.25
N THR A 208 -11.59 4.19 -3.05
CA THR A 208 -10.90 4.14 -4.36
C THR A 208 -11.69 4.83 -5.49
N ARG A 209 -12.95 5.24 -5.26
CA ARG A 209 -13.67 6.13 -6.18
C ARG A 209 -13.14 7.54 -6.02
N LEU A 210 -12.78 8.18 -7.15
CA LEU A 210 -12.28 9.55 -7.14
C LEU A 210 -13.36 10.51 -6.64
N ASP A 211 -12.97 11.38 -5.72
CA ASP A 211 -13.82 12.43 -5.15
C ASP A 211 -13.37 13.81 -5.67
N PHE A 212 -13.95 14.23 -6.76
CA PHE A 212 -13.64 15.51 -7.40
C PHE A 212 -14.15 16.72 -6.61
N THR A 213 -14.92 16.53 -5.54
CA THR A 213 -15.28 17.61 -4.62
C THR A 213 -14.13 18.03 -3.71
N GLN A 214 -12.99 17.33 -3.80
CA GLN A 214 -11.74 17.66 -3.12
C GLN A 214 -10.85 18.56 -4.02
N PRO A 215 -9.85 19.24 -3.44
CA PRO A 215 -8.81 19.93 -4.22
C PRO A 215 -8.06 18.99 -5.18
N ALA A 216 -7.58 19.50 -6.30
CA ALA A 216 -6.86 18.73 -7.31
C ALA A 216 -5.64 17.97 -6.74
N GLU A 217 -4.94 18.56 -5.78
CA GLU A 217 -3.81 17.93 -5.09
C GLU A 217 -4.26 16.70 -4.27
N GLN A 218 -5.45 16.78 -3.66
CA GLN A 218 -5.99 15.64 -2.91
C GLN A 218 -6.45 14.52 -3.84
N VAL A 219 -7.06 14.85 -4.97
CA VAL A 219 -7.47 13.88 -5.99
C VAL A 219 -6.24 13.21 -6.62
N GLU A 220 -5.18 13.97 -6.88
CA GLU A 220 -3.91 13.43 -7.37
C GLU A 220 -3.27 12.45 -6.37
N ARG A 221 -3.25 12.82 -5.07
CA ARG A 221 -2.79 11.91 -4.01
C ARG A 221 -3.64 10.63 -3.95
N GLN A 222 -4.95 10.73 -4.14
CA GLN A 222 -5.84 9.58 -4.18
C GLN A 222 -5.49 8.65 -5.35
N ILE A 223 -5.18 9.20 -6.53
CA ILE A 223 -4.72 8.42 -7.68
C ILE A 223 -3.44 7.65 -7.35
N ARG A 224 -2.43 8.32 -6.78
CA ARG A 224 -1.16 7.67 -6.40
C ARG A 224 -1.33 6.66 -5.26
N ALA A 225 -2.11 6.99 -4.24
CA ALA A 225 -2.32 6.14 -3.07
C ALA A 225 -2.99 4.81 -3.41
N PHE A 226 -3.80 4.77 -4.47
CA PHE A 226 -4.50 3.56 -4.88
C PHE A 226 -3.92 2.90 -6.14
N ASN A 227 -2.76 3.32 -6.60
CA ASN A 227 -2.07 2.69 -7.72
C ASN A 227 -0.91 1.79 -7.24
N PRO A 228 -0.99 0.46 -7.45
CA PRO A 228 -2.08 -0.31 -8.05
C PRO A 228 -3.26 -0.57 -7.10
N PRO A 229 -4.47 -0.96 -7.58
CA PRO A 229 -4.84 -1.20 -8.98
C PRO A 229 -5.34 0.05 -9.73
N GLY A 230 -5.37 1.22 -9.11
CA GLY A 230 -5.85 2.50 -9.61
C GLY A 230 -7.15 2.97 -8.96
N ALA A 231 -7.22 4.26 -8.63
CA ALA A 231 -8.47 4.95 -8.31
C ALA A 231 -9.34 5.04 -9.57
N TRP A 232 -10.63 5.27 -9.45
CA TRP A 232 -11.54 5.19 -10.57
C TRP A 232 -12.69 6.21 -10.48
N PHE A 233 -13.22 6.56 -11.64
CA PHE A 233 -14.51 7.21 -11.79
C PHE A 233 -15.42 6.37 -12.71
N GLU A 234 -16.69 6.75 -12.80
CA GLU A 234 -17.68 6.04 -13.63
C GLU A 234 -18.18 6.95 -14.74
N HIS A 235 -18.23 6.43 -15.97
CA HIS A 235 -18.84 7.08 -17.10
C HIS A 235 -19.49 6.05 -18.01
N GLY A 236 -20.73 6.33 -18.49
CA GLY A 236 -21.45 5.39 -19.37
C GLY A 236 -21.70 4.02 -18.74
N GLY A 237 -21.80 3.91 -17.41
CA GLY A 237 -21.97 2.64 -16.69
C GLY A 237 -20.69 1.79 -16.60
N GLU A 238 -19.54 2.32 -17.02
CA GLU A 238 -18.24 1.65 -16.93
C GLU A 238 -17.31 2.35 -15.95
N ARG A 239 -16.51 1.56 -15.24
CA ARG A 239 -15.43 2.07 -14.39
C ARG A 239 -14.18 2.31 -15.21
N ILE A 240 -13.67 3.53 -15.11
CA ILE A 240 -12.43 3.96 -15.73
C ILE A 240 -11.43 4.21 -14.61
N ARG A 241 -10.37 3.41 -14.54
CA ARG A 241 -9.28 3.62 -13.61
C ARG A 241 -8.37 4.71 -14.13
N VAL A 242 -7.93 5.57 -13.22
CA VAL A 242 -6.88 6.56 -13.46
C VAL A 242 -5.62 6.05 -12.78
N LEU A 243 -4.55 5.89 -13.54
CA LEU A 243 -3.28 5.37 -13.06
C LEU A 243 -2.22 6.46 -12.91
N ASP A 244 -2.44 7.56 -13.63
CA ASP A 244 -1.56 8.72 -13.57
C ASP A 244 -2.32 9.97 -14.04
N ALA A 245 -2.02 11.14 -13.46
CA ALA A 245 -2.63 12.41 -13.79
C ALA A 245 -1.69 13.58 -13.51
N SER A 246 -1.85 14.67 -14.23
CA SER A 246 -1.21 15.94 -13.92
C SER A 246 -2.21 16.92 -13.31
N ILE A 247 -1.75 17.71 -12.33
CA ILE A 247 -2.52 18.83 -11.78
C ILE A 247 -2.50 19.97 -12.80
N ARG A 248 -3.62 20.67 -12.94
CA ARG A 248 -3.79 21.88 -13.72
C ARG A 248 -4.23 23.03 -12.82
N HIS A 249 -3.52 24.13 -12.87
CA HIS A 249 -3.86 25.32 -12.11
C HIS A 249 -4.73 26.26 -12.94
N PRO A 250 -5.63 27.05 -12.33
CA PRO A 250 -6.52 27.97 -13.03
C PRO A 250 -5.81 29.06 -13.86
N SER A 251 -4.53 29.35 -13.55
CA SER A 251 -3.70 30.33 -14.29
C SER A 251 -3.15 29.80 -15.61
N GLU A 252 -3.20 28.48 -15.86
CA GLU A 252 -2.88 27.94 -17.17
C GLU A 252 -4.10 28.13 -18.07
N SER A 253 -3.99 28.97 -19.09
CA SER A 253 -5.07 29.20 -20.05
C SER A 253 -5.59 27.86 -20.58
N TRP A 254 -6.77 27.49 -20.16
CA TRP A 254 -7.50 26.34 -20.64
C TRP A 254 -7.81 26.65 -22.10
N GLY A 255 -7.10 26.04 -23.06
CA GLY A 255 -7.13 26.37 -24.46
C GLY A 255 -8.53 26.42 -25.07
N LEU A 256 -9.28 27.46 -24.76
CA LEU A 256 -10.46 27.86 -25.47
C LEU A 256 -9.96 28.44 -26.82
N SER A 257 -9.92 27.58 -27.84
CA SER A 257 -9.87 28.07 -29.22
C SER A 257 -10.96 29.08 -29.40
N SER A 258 -10.58 30.26 -29.88
CA SER A 258 -11.44 31.41 -30.20
C SER A 258 -12.59 31.00 -31.12
N GLY A 259 -13.71 30.59 -30.57
CA GLY A 259 -14.94 30.25 -31.26
C GLY A 259 -16.10 30.33 -30.28
N SER A 260 -16.81 31.42 -30.30
CA SER A 260 -18.21 31.72 -29.89
C SER A 260 -18.96 30.84 -28.87
N ASP A 261 -18.30 30.29 -27.84
CA ASP A 261 -18.99 29.65 -26.71
C ASP A 261 -18.53 30.28 -25.38
N GLN A 262 -18.90 31.58 -25.19
CA GLN A 262 -18.70 32.34 -23.96
C GLN A 262 -19.74 31.96 -22.86
N LEU A 263 -20.22 30.74 -22.77
CA LEU A 263 -21.27 30.38 -21.82
C LEU A 263 -20.84 29.44 -20.68
N ALA A 264 -19.55 29.22 -20.42
CA ALA A 264 -19.11 28.36 -19.30
C ALA A 264 -17.89 28.86 -18.52
N ALA A 265 -17.43 30.10 -18.73
CA ALA A 265 -16.47 30.70 -17.80
C ALA A 265 -17.22 31.42 -16.68
N LYS A 266 -18.08 30.71 -15.94
CA LYS A 266 -18.48 31.12 -14.61
C LYS A 266 -17.26 30.96 -13.72
N ASP A 267 -16.92 32.05 -13.08
CA ASP A 267 -15.90 32.20 -12.06
C ASP A 267 -15.91 30.96 -11.12
N SER A 268 -14.95 30.04 -11.31
CA SER A 268 -14.84 28.80 -10.52
C SER A 268 -14.29 29.05 -9.11
N SER A 269 -14.43 30.28 -8.62
CA SER A 269 -14.16 30.67 -7.23
C SER A 269 -15.34 30.43 -6.30
N GLU A 270 -16.53 30.07 -6.82
CA GLU A 270 -17.69 29.66 -5.99
C GLU A 270 -17.87 28.15 -6.06
N SER A 271 -17.48 27.51 -5.00
CA SER A 271 -17.77 26.15 -4.49
C SER A 271 -18.92 25.37 -5.16
N GLY A 272 -18.66 24.15 -5.68
CA GLY A 272 -19.65 23.12 -5.61
C GLY A 272 -19.70 22.03 -6.66
N ASP A 273 -19.28 22.19 -7.89
CA ASP A 273 -19.48 21.15 -8.92
C ASP A 273 -18.17 20.53 -9.41
N GLY A 274 -17.45 19.89 -8.48
CA GLY A 274 -16.33 19.02 -8.87
C GLY A 274 -16.80 17.86 -9.76
N GLY A 275 -15.92 17.40 -10.68
CA GLY A 275 -16.21 16.27 -11.56
C GLY A 275 -16.67 16.67 -12.96
N VAL A 276 -16.76 17.95 -13.30
CA VAL A 276 -17.10 18.37 -14.68
C VAL A 276 -15.86 18.26 -15.58
N VAL A 277 -16.00 17.63 -16.73
CA VAL A 277 -15.00 17.62 -17.80
C VAL A 277 -15.00 18.97 -18.50
N VAL A 278 -13.86 19.65 -18.55
CA VAL A 278 -13.80 21.04 -19.01
C VAL A 278 -13.23 21.22 -20.42
N ASP A 279 -12.54 20.21 -20.96
CA ASP A 279 -11.96 20.26 -22.30
C ASP A 279 -11.97 18.91 -23.02
N GLY A 280 -11.50 18.87 -24.28
CA GLY A 280 -11.41 17.67 -25.10
C GLY A 280 -10.26 16.72 -24.73
N GLU A 281 -9.47 17.04 -23.69
CA GLU A 281 -8.34 16.21 -23.21
C GLU A 281 -8.62 15.53 -21.88
N LEU A 282 -9.91 15.50 -21.47
CA LEU A 282 -10.38 14.92 -20.19
C LEU A 282 -9.80 15.65 -18.97
N THR A 283 -9.68 16.95 -19.03
CA THR A 283 -9.40 17.74 -17.83
C THR A 283 -10.67 17.80 -16.99
N ILE A 284 -10.57 17.42 -15.72
CA ILE A 284 -11.69 17.29 -14.81
C ILE A 284 -11.54 18.33 -13.69
N ALA A 285 -12.55 19.19 -13.56
CA ALA A 285 -12.59 20.20 -12.52
C ALA A 285 -12.66 19.54 -11.13
N CYS A 286 -11.94 20.12 -10.19
CA CYS A 286 -11.95 19.75 -8.77
C CYS A 286 -12.48 20.93 -7.93
N ALA A 287 -12.63 20.76 -6.61
CA ALA A 287 -13.05 21.88 -5.74
C ALA A 287 -12.14 23.12 -5.91
N THR A 288 -10.84 22.90 -6.08
CA THR A 288 -9.87 23.89 -6.50
C THR A 288 -8.91 23.26 -7.50
N GLY A 289 -8.62 23.97 -8.61
CA GLY A 289 -7.81 23.44 -9.69
C GLY A 289 -8.52 22.35 -10.50
N ALA A 290 -7.74 21.59 -11.25
CA ALA A 290 -8.24 20.45 -12.02
C ALA A 290 -7.17 19.37 -12.14
N ILE A 291 -7.58 18.16 -12.49
CA ILE A 291 -6.67 17.10 -12.87
C ILE A 291 -6.87 16.74 -14.34
N ARG A 292 -5.78 16.33 -14.98
CA ARG A 292 -5.81 15.73 -16.31
C ARG A 292 -5.23 14.32 -16.23
N PRO A 293 -6.07 13.28 -16.29
CA PRO A 293 -5.59 11.92 -16.42
C PRO A 293 -4.67 11.76 -17.63
N THR A 294 -3.56 11.06 -17.47
CA THR A 294 -2.58 10.78 -18.53
C THR A 294 -2.58 9.31 -18.92
N ARG A 295 -2.79 8.43 -17.93
CA ARG A 295 -2.87 6.98 -18.13
C ARG A 295 -4.13 6.44 -17.48
N VAL A 296 -4.93 5.71 -18.27
CA VAL A 296 -6.24 5.22 -17.86
C VAL A 296 -6.45 3.78 -18.27
N GLN A 297 -7.43 3.12 -17.65
CA GLN A 297 -7.77 1.74 -17.95
C GLN A 297 -9.28 1.52 -17.82
N ARG A 298 -9.94 1.10 -18.89
CA ARG A 298 -11.31 0.58 -18.84
C ARG A 298 -11.35 -0.83 -18.28
N ALA A 299 -12.48 -1.23 -17.69
CA ALA A 299 -12.69 -2.58 -17.18
C ALA A 299 -12.42 -3.66 -18.26
N GLY A 300 -11.54 -4.62 -17.94
CA GLY A 300 -11.18 -5.71 -18.85
C GLY A 300 -10.32 -5.33 -20.06
N ARG A 301 -9.84 -4.08 -20.15
CA ARG A 301 -8.97 -3.60 -21.24
C ARG A 301 -7.54 -3.36 -20.73
N GLY A 302 -6.62 -3.13 -21.66
CA GLY A 302 -5.25 -2.70 -21.36
C GLY A 302 -5.18 -1.25 -20.86
N VAL A 303 -4.04 -0.88 -20.28
CA VAL A 303 -3.72 0.50 -19.95
C VAL A 303 -3.43 1.26 -21.24
N VAL A 304 -4.02 2.43 -21.39
CA VAL A 304 -3.88 3.32 -22.55
C VAL A 304 -3.65 4.76 -22.09
N THR A 305 -3.22 5.62 -23.00
CA THR A 305 -3.22 7.08 -22.78
C THR A 305 -4.66 7.61 -22.81
N THR A 306 -4.88 8.78 -22.22
CA THR A 306 -6.19 9.43 -22.27
C THR A 306 -6.62 9.75 -23.70
N HIS A 307 -5.69 10.14 -24.57
CA HIS A 307 -5.96 10.39 -25.98
C HIS A 307 -6.49 9.12 -26.70
N GLU A 308 -5.85 7.98 -26.48
CA GLU A 308 -6.31 6.69 -27.05
C GLU A 308 -7.67 6.26 -26.50
N LEU A 309 -7.94 6.53 -25.20
CA LEU A 309 -9.25 6.28 -24.62
C LEU A 309 -10.33 7.09 -25.36
N LEU A 310 -10.14 8.40 -25.51
CA LEU A 310 -11.12 9.33 -26.06
C LEU A 310 -11.44 9.06 -27.53
N ASN A 311 -10.51 8.51 -28.30
CA ASN A 311 -10.75 8.10 -29.71
C ASN A 311 -11.79 6.97 -29.82
N GLY A 312 -11.90 6.10 -28.84
CA GLY A 312 -12.83 4.95 -28.87
C GLY A 312 -13.92 5.00 -27.80
N PHE A 313 -13.84 5.95 -26.87
CA PHE A 313 -14.78 6.13 -25.78
C PHE A 313 -14.86 7.62 -25.40
N PRO A 314 -15.64 8.40 -26.15
CA PRO A 314 -15.70 9.85 -26.00
C PRO A 314 -16.33 10.24 -24.66
N ILE A 315 -15.70 11.19 -23.99
CA ILE A 315 -16.19 11.86 -22.77
C ILE A 315 -16.14 13.36 -23.05
N PRO A 316 -17.23 13.95 -23.57
CA PRO A 316 -17.21 15.33 -24.04
C PRO A 316 -17.14 16.35 -22.90
N PRO A 317 -16.64 17.56 -23.16
CA PRO A 317 -16.76 18.69 -22.22
C PRO A 317 -18.20 18.89 -21.75
N GLY A 318 -18.36 19.27 -20.48
CA GLY A 318 -19.65 19.39 -19.80
C GLY A 318 -20.16 18.08 -19.18
N THR A 319 -19.47 16.95 -19.41
CA THR A 319 -19.85 15.68 -18.73
C THR A 319 -19.61 15.78 -17.23
N GLN A 320 -20.62 15.41 -16.43
CA GLN A 320 -20.49 15.24 -14.97
C GLN A 320 -20.08 13.79 -14.66
N LEU A 321 -19.02 13.64 -13.86
CA LEU A 321 -18.45 12.35 -13.46
C LEU A 321 -18.75 12.01 -11.99
#